data_a8acbe52c68580b0ac353794cfa36ad1
#
_entry.id   a8acbe52c68580b0ac353794cfa36ad1
#
_cell.length_a   1.000
_cell.length_b   1.000
_cell.length_c   1.000
_cell.angle_alpha   90.00
_cell.angle_beta   90.00
_cell.angle_gamma   90.00
#
_symmetry.space_group_name_H-M   'P 1'
#
loop_
_entity.id
_entity.type
_entity.pdbx_description
1 polymer ?
#
loop_
_entity_poly.entity_id
_entity_poly.type
_entity_poly.pdbx_seq_one_letter_code
_entity_poly.pdbx_strand_id
1 'polypeptide(L)'
;MKAVENLGGISELPFVQENDTNMQRILSKAIIAIECENSLWQGSLMPDFGAELKPQKRLGGKIGLKKNAVLPTIIVKEEDRKPLQAWQDANGTPIHIWHVFFDMAFGLALDEAQRLIEEGYILPTEQTFQAPGGATTKKSLYKFYYHYGYPLGDALEEPGLIAKSITDKNGHILPYVHFEGGKMSIRDEALNILQKLANAKS
;
A
#
# COMPACT_ATOMS: atom_id res chain seq x y z
N MET A 1 17.46 7.34 -14.79
CA MET A 1 16.89 8.50 -15.49
C MET A 1 16.79 8.31 -17.00
N LYS A 2 17.87 8.05 -17.76
CA LYS A 2 17.80 7.86 -19.23
C LYS A 2 16.73 6.88 -19.73
N ALA A 3 16.46 5.78 -19.01
CA ALA A 3 15.43 4.80 -19.42
C ALA A 3 14.00 5.38 -19.32
N VAL A 4 13.73 6.18 -18.30
CA VAL A 4 12.44 6.87 -18.12
C VAL A 4 12.28 7.99 -19.15
N GLU A 5 13.34 8.72 -19.44
CA GLU A 5 13.36 9.74 -20.50
C GLU A 5 13.06 9.14 -21.88
N ASN A 6 13.61 7.93 -22.16
CA ASN A 6 13.34 7.21 -23.40
C ASN A 6 11.89 6.72 -23.53
N LEU A 7 11.13 6.65 -22.43
CA LEU A 7 9.70 6.34 -22.39
C LEU A 7 8.82 7.59 -22.44
N GLY A 8 9.40 8.78 -22.64
CA GLY A 8 8.66 10.04 -22.67
C GLY A 8 8.55 10.76 -21.33
N GLY A 9 9.22 10.23 -20.29
CA GLY A 9 9.18 10.79 -18.94
C GLY A 9 8.20 10.08 -18.01
N ILE A 10 8.13 10.54 -16.77
CA ILE A 10 7.32 9.93 -15.71
C ILE A 10 5.83 9.96 -16.04
N SER A 11 5.34 11.00 -16.70
CA SER A 11 3.93 11.16 -17.08
C SER A 11 3.45 10.10 -18.07
N GLU A 12 4.36 9.56 -18.88
CA GLU A 12 4.02 8.57 -19.89
C GLU A 12 4.07 7.12 -19.38
N LEU A 13 4.74 6.88 -18.25
CA LEU A 13 4.89 5.53 -17.68
C LEU A 13 3.57 4.75 -17.52
N PRO A 14 2.44 5.37 -17.10
CA PRO A 14 1.18 4.65 -16.96
C PRO A 14 0.59 4.12 -18.29
N PHE A 15 1.07 4.63 -19.42
CA PHE A 15 0.59 4.26 -20.76
C PHE A 15 1.54 3.31 -21.49
N VAL A 16 2.71 3.05 -20.93
CA VAL A 16 3.71 2.14 -21.52
C VAL A 16 3.33 0.70 -21.18
N GLN A 17 3.37 -0.16 -22.19
CA GLN A 17 3.13 -1.59 -21.99
C GLN A 17 4.31 -2.25 -21.28
N GLU A 18 4.03 -3.23 -20.41
CA GLU A 18 5.06 -3.94 -19.66
C GLU A 18 6.08 -4.66 -20.53
N ASN A 19 5.68 -5.11 -21.72
CA ASN A 19 6.57 -5.78 -22.69
C ASN A 19 7.46 -4.81 -23.50
N ASP A 20 7.33 -3.48 -23.31
CA ASP A 20 8.25 -2.53 -23.92
C ASP A 20 9.68 -2.76 -23.46
N THR A 21 10.62 -2.73 -24.41
CA THR A 21 12.04 -3.01 -24.13
C THR A 21 12.65 -2.07 -23.07
N ASN A 22 12.25 -0.79 -23.06
CA ASN A 22 12.76 0.15 -22.05
C ASN A 22 12.10 -0.07 -20.70
N MET A 23 10.80 -0.45 -20.67
CA MET A 23 10.13 -0.85 -19.44
C MET A 23 10.80 -2.10 -18.84
N GLN A 24 11.10 -3.11 -19.63
CA GLN A 24 11.83 -4.31 -19.19
C GLN A 24 13.22 -3.98 -18.62
N ARG A 25 13.91 -2.99 -19.19
CA ARG A 25 15.20 -2.51 -18.62
C ARG A 25 15.04 -1.82 -17.27
N ILE A 26 13.91 -1.17 -17.01
CA ILE A 26 13.59 -0.60 -15.70
C ILE A 26 13.29 -1.71 -14.72
N LEU A 27 12.39 -2.63 -15.07
CA LEU A 27 11.98 -3.76 -14.24
C LEU A 27 13.17 -4.66 -13.86
N SER A 28 14.09 -4.91 -14.80
CA SER A 28 15.29 -5.72 -14.51
C SER A 28 16.21 -5.12 -13.43
N LYS A 29 16.13 -3.79 -13.21
CA LYS A 29 16.91 -3.06 -12.19
C LYS A 29 16.10 -2.74 -10.94
N ALA A 30 14.79 -2.93 -10.96
CA ALA A 30 13.94 -2.65 -9.82
C ALA A 30 14.27 -3.62 -8.67
N ILE A 31 14.53 -3.12 -7.49
CA ILE A 31 14.75 -3.92 -6.28
C ILE A 31 13.44 -4.30 -5.60
N ILE A 32 12.42 -3.48 -5.76
CA ILE A 32 11.02 -3.72 -5.36
C ILE A 32 10.08 -3.12 -6.40
N ALA A 33 8.85 -3.62 -6.44
CA ALA A 33 7.68 -2.91 -6.94
C ALA A 33 6.82 -2.46 -5.76
N ILE A 34 6.09 -1.37 -5.93
CA ILE A 34 5.32 -0.77 -4.84
C ILE A 34 3.86 -0.71 -5.25
N GLU A 35 3.02 -1.36 -4.44
CA GLU A 35 1.59 -1.07 -4.40
C GLU A 35 1.36 0.02 -3.37
N CYS A 36 0.92 1.20 -3.81
CA CYS A 36 0.81 2.37 -2.95
C CYS A 36 -0.65 2.68 -2.63
N GLU A 37 -0.98 2.64 -1.35
CA GLU A 37 -2.28 3.06 -0.82
C GLU A 37 -2.10 4.29 0.08
N ASN A 38 -3.12 5.11 0.23
CA ASN A 38 -3.07 6.26 1.11
C ASN A 38 -4.32 6.38 1.98
N SER A 39 -4.17 7.08 3.11
CA SER A 39 -5.23 7.40 4.04
C SER A 39 -5.09 8.84 4.50
N LEU A 40 -6.19 9.58 4.52
CA LEU A 40 -6.24 10.98 5.00
C LEU A 40 -6.21 11.10 6.53
N TRP A 41 -6.02 9.98 7.25
CA TRP A 41 -5.96 9.98 8.72
C TRP A 41 -4.56 10.30 9.21
N GLN A 42 -4.48 10.99 10.34
CA GLN A 42 -3.25 11.09 11.13
C GLN A 42 -3.11 9.80 11.94
N GLY A 43 -2.10 8.99 11.60
CA GLY A 43 -1.89 7.67 12.20
C GLY A 43 -1.60 7.75 13.69
N SER A 44 -0.81 8.75 14.14
CA SER A 44 -0.47 8.96 15.55
C SER A 44 -1.65 9.33 16.43
N LEU A 45 -2.72 9.90 15.86
CA LEU A 45 -3.93 10.30 16.58
C LEU A 45 -5.00 9.21 16.63
N MET A 46 -4.76 8.05 16.04
CA MET A 46 -5.70 6.93 16.10
C MET A 46 -5.78 6.36 17.53
N PRO A 47 -7.01 6.08 18.05
CA PRO A 47 -7.23 5.74 19.46
C PRO A 47 -6.43 4.55 20.00
N ASP A 48 -6.14 3.57 19.15
CA ASP A 48 -5.40 2.37 19.54
C ASP A 48 -3.94 2.37 19.00
N PHE A 49 -3.42 3.52 18.56
CA PHE A 49 -2.01 3.64 18.18
C PHE A 49 -1.12 3.35 19.39
N GLY A 50 -0.09 2.50 19.22
CA GLY A 50 0.77 2.05 20.31
C GLY A 50 0.19 0.88 21.12
N ALA A 51 -1.02 0.40 20.85
CA ALA A 51 -1.57 -0.77 21.53
C ALA A 51 -0.77 -2.04 21.24
N GLU A 52 -0.45 -2.83 22.26
CA GLU A 52 0.31 -4.07 22.11
C GLU A 52 -0.55 -5.20 21.50
N LEU A 53 0.08 -6.03 20.68
CA LEU A 53 -0.52 -7.29 20.23
C LEU A 53 -0.64 -8.28 21.38
N LYS A 54 -1.83 -8.87 21.56
CA LYS A 54 -2.14 -9.85 22.62
C LYS A 54 -2.88 -11.05 22.05
N PRO A 55 -2.84 -12.23 22.70
CA PRO A 55 -3.61 -13.40 22.29
C PRO A 55 -5.11 -13.08 22.16
N GLN A 56 -5.71 -13.48 21.05
CA GLN A 56 -7.12 -13.21 20.74
C GLN A 56 -7.90 -14.51 20.56
N LYS A 57 -8.99 -14.70 21.32
CA LYS A 57 -9.88 -15.87 21.18
C LYS A 57 -10.40 -16.04 19.75
N ARG A 58 -10.78 -14.93 19.08
CA ARG A 58 -11.27 -14.95 17.68
C ARG A 58 -10.24 -15.42 16.65
N LEU A 59 -8.95 -15.40 17.00
CA LEU A 59 -7.85 -15.87 16.17
C LEU A 59 -7.30 -17.22 16.66
N GLY A 60 -8.09 -17.97 17.43
CA GLY A 60 -7.65 -19.26 18.00
C GLY A 60 -6.48 -19.13 18.99
N GLY A 61 -6.39 -18.02 19.70
CA GLY A 61 -5.28 -17.74 20.64
C GLY A 61 -4.05 -17.09 20.03
N LYS A 62 -4.04 -16.86 18.72
CA LYS A 62 -2.93 -16.13 18.06
C LYS A 62 -2.87 -14.67 18.50
N ILE A 63 -1.67 -14.10 18.42
CA ILE A 63 -1.41 -12.70 18.76
C ILE A 63 -2.09 -11.76 17.77
N GLY A 64 -2.73 -10.73 18.26
CA GLY A 64 -3.44 -9.73 17.47
C GLY A 64 -4.05 -8.65 18.36
N LEU A 65 -4.91 -7.82 17.79
CA LEU A 65 -5.68 -6.80 18.51
C LEU A 65 -7.17 -7.13 18.54
N LYS A 66 -7.94 -6.38 19.35
CA LYS A 66 -9.42 -6.46 19.35
C LYS A 66 -9.98 -6.25 17.92
N LYS A 67 -11.13 -6.82 17.61
CA LYS A 67 -11.74 -6.81 16.26
C LYS A 67 -11.89 -5.39 15.66
N ASN A 68 -12.23 -4.41 16.50
CA ASN A 68 -12.52 -3.04 16.10
C ASN A 68 -11.41 -2.07 16.55
N ALA A 69 -10.16 -2.53 16.60
CA ALA A 69 -9.03 -1.65 16.89
C ALA A 69 -8.88 -0.58 15.80
N VAL A 70 -8.69 0.66 16.21
CA VAL A 70 -8.53 1.83 15.33
C VAL A 70 -7.08 2.31 15.45
N LEU A 71 -6.27 1.90 14.50
CA LEU A 71 -4.84 2.20 14.42
C LEU A 71 -4.42 2.14 12.93
N PRO A 72 -3.22 2.61 12.57
CA PRO A 72 -2.73 2.52 11.21
C PRO A 72 -2.75 1.06 10.70
N THR A 73 -3.38 0.86 9.55
CA THR A 73 -3.50 -0.45 8.90
C THR A 73 -3.08 -0.37 7.45
N ILE A 74 -2.30 -1.34 7.01
CA ILE A 74 -2.00 -1.58 5.61
C ILE A 74 -3.17 -2.41 5.04
N ILE A 75 -3.68 -2.02 3.87
CA ILE A 75 -4.88 -2.64 3.30
C ILE A 75 -4.51 -3.36 2.01
N VAL A 76 -5.02 -4.59 1.86
CA VAL A 76 -4.95 -5.36 0.62
C VAL A 76 -6.36 -5.82 0.27
N LYS A 77 -6.81 -5.51 -0.95
CA LYS A 77 -8.10 -5.99 -1.44
C LYS A 77 -7.97 -7.44 -1.90
N GLU A 78 -9.00 -8.25 -1.64
CA GLU A 78 -9.00 -9.64 -2.08
C GLU A 78 -8.82 -9.77 -3.61
N GLU A 79 -9.44 -8.87 -4.36
CA GLU A 79 -9.36 -8.86 -5.84
C GLU A 79 -7.94 -8.60 -6.38
N ASP A 80 -7.09 -7.89 -5.61
CA ASP A 80 -5.74 -7.51 -6.04
C ASP A 80 -4.68 -8.58 -5.67
N ARG A 81 -4.98 -9.47 -4.71
CA ARG A 81 -4.02 -10.46 -4.19
C ARG A 81 -3.41 -11.36 -5.27
N LYS A 82 -4.27 -12.01 -6.06
CA LYS A 82 -3.81 -12.94 -7.13
C LYS A 82 -3.10 -12.20 -8.28
N PRO A 83 -3.62 -11.08 -8.79
CA PRO A 83 -2.88 -10.28 -9.79
C PRO A 83 -1.51 -9.82 -9.31
N LEU A 84 -1.39 -9.30 -8.09
CA LEU A 84 -0.11 -8.86 -7.52
C LEU A 84 0.87 -10.03 -7.39
N GLN A 85 0.43 -11.18 -6.87
CA GLN A 85 1.28 -12.36 -6.77
C GLN A 85 1.76 -12.85 -8.14
N ALA A 86 0.83 -12.95 -9.11
CA ALA A 86 1.18 -13.37 -10.46
C ALA A 86 2.18 -12.41 -11.13
N TRP A 87 2.04 -11.12 -10.89
CA TRP A 87 2.98 -10.12 -11.40
C TRP A 87 4.37 -10.26 -10.73
N GLN A 88 4.41 -10.42 -9.42
CA GLN A 88 5.64 -10.64 -8.66
C GLN A 88 6.40 -11.86 -9.17
N ASP A 89 5.70 -12.98 -9.34
CA ASP A 89 6.26 -14.24 -9.81
C ASP A 89 6.80 -14.12 -11.24
N ALA A 90 6.04 -13.46 -12.13
CA ALA A 90 6.42 -13.28 -13.53
C ALA A 90 7.65 -12.37 -13.70
N ASN A 91 7.81 -11.36 -12.86
CA ASN A 91 8.88 -10.37 -12.98
C ASN A 91 10.08 -10.62 -12.04
N GLY A 92 9.96 -11.56 -11.10
CA GLY A 92 11.01 -11.85 -10.11
C GLY A 92 11.39 -10.62 -9.26
N THR A 93 10.45 -9.68 -9.10
CA THR A 93 10.65 -8.45 -8.35
C THR A 93 9.67 -8.40 -7.20
N PRO A 94 10.12 -8.41 -5.93
CA PRO A 94 9.23 -8.43 -4.78
C PRO A 94 8.34 -7.20 -4.74
N ILE A 95 7.06 -7.40 -4.42
CA ILE A 95 6.10 -6.32 -4.21
C ILE A 95 6.05 -5.97 -2.73
N HIS A 96 6.12 -4.69 -2.43
CA HIS A 96 5.82 -4.15 -1.11
C HIS A 96 4.58 -3.26 -1.19
N ILE A 97 3.68 -3.43 -0.24
CA ILE A 97 2.50 -2.59 -0.08
C ILE A 97 2.91 -1.44 0.84
N TRP A 98 2.90 -0.22 0.33
CA TRP A 98 3.18 0.98 1.11
C TRP A 98 1.88 1.71 1.40
N HIS A 99 1.57 1.92 2.66
CA HIS A 99 0.41 2.67 3.08
C HIS A 99 0.84 3.97 3.75
N VAL A 100 0.50 5.08 3.11
CA VAL A 100 0.87 6.43 3.53
C VAL A 100 -0.30 7.05 4.29
N PHE A 101 -0.05 7.47 5.52
CA PHE A 101 -0.93 8.30 6.34
C PHE A 101 -0.46 9.75 6.26
N PHE A 102 -1.25 10.66 6.84
CA PHE A 102 -0.94 12.08 6.81
C PHE A 102 0.42 12.41 7.47
N ASP A 103 0.76 11.69 8.54
CA ASP A 103 1.92 11.94 9.40
C ASP A 103 2.99 10.84 9.37
N MET A 104 2.68 9.67 8.83
CA MET A 104 3.58 8.51 8.81
C MET A 104 3.28 7.56 7.67
N ALA A 105 4.18 6.60 7.44
CA ALA A 105 3.95 5.53 6.47
C ALA A 105 4.49 4.19 6.96
N PHE A 106 3.86 3.11 6.51
CA PHE A 106 4.25 1.74 6.79
C PHE A 106 4.36 0.93 5.50
N GLY A 107 5.26 -0.05 5.50
CA GLY A 107 5.46 -0.98 4.42
C GLY A 107 5.25 -2.43 4.88
N LEU A 108 4.77 -3.29 3.97
CA LEU A 108 4.59 -4.72 4.19
C LEU A 108 4.93 -5.46 2.90
N ALA A 109 5.80 -6.46 2.97
CA ALA A 109 6.06 -7.32 1.82
C ALA A 109 4.80 -8.14 1.47
N LEU A 110 4.52 -8.32 0.18
CA LEU A 110 3.36 -9.09 -0.29
C LEU A 110 3.42 -10.54 0.22
N ASP A 111 4.59 -11.19 0.19
CA ASP A 111 4.76 -12.55 0.69
C ASP A 111 4.41 -12.67 2.17
N GLU A 112 4.80 -11.69 2.98
CA GLU A 112 4.45 -11.66 4.41
C GLU A 112 2.95 -11.43 4.61
N ALA A 113 2.32 -10.58 3.80
CA ALA A 113 0.88 -10.40 3.81
C ALA A 113 0.15 -11.71 3.49
N GLN A 114 0.58 -12.43 2.45
CA GLN A 114 0.02 -13.73 2.07
C GLN A 114 0.19 -14.75 3.19
N ARG A 115 1.39 -14.86 3.77
CA ARG A 115 1.68 -15.76 4.89
C ARG A 115 0.76 -15.50 6.09
N LEU A 116 0.57 -14.25 6.49
CA LEU A 116 -0.30 -13.87 7.61
C LEU A 116 -1.78 -14.24 7.38
N ILE A 117 -2.24 -14.16 6.12
CA ILE A 117 -3.59 -14.59 5.74
C ILE A 117 -3.69 -16.11 5.82
N GLU A 118 -2.77 -16.86 5.21
CA GLU A 118 -2.77 -18.31 5.15
C GLU A 118 -2.68 -18.95 6.54
N GLU A 119 -1.87 -18.37 7.41
CA GLU A 119 -1.76 -18.82 8.81
C GLU A 119 -2.94 -18.36 9.68
N GLY A 120 -3.89 -17.57 9.15
CA GLY A 120 -5.09 -17.13 9.85
C GLY A 120 -4.86 -16.08 10.93
N TYR A 121 -3.79 -15.31 10.86
CA TYR A 121 -3.62 -14.11 11.71
C TYR A 121 -4.53 -12.98 11.26
N ILE A 122 -4.73 -12.85 9.95
CA ILE A 122 -5.55 -11.82 9.34
C ILE A 122 -6.74 -12.48 8.66
N LEU A 123 -7.93 -12.04 9.06
CA LEU A 123 -9.18 -12.51 8.49
C LEU A 123 -9.77 -11.46 7.55
N PRO A 124 -10.47 -11.87 6.48
CA PRO A 124 -11.11 -10.93 5.57
C PRO A 124 -12.19 -10.11 6.29
N THR A 125 -12.35 -8.88 5.86
CA THR A 125 -13.36 -7.94 6.35
C THR A 125 -14.13 -7.39 5.16
N GLU A 126 -15.45 -7.44 5.19
CA GLU A 126 -16.26 -6.76 4.19
C GLU A 126 -16.34 -5.27 4.48
N GLN A 127 -16.08 -4.44 3.48
CA GLN A 127 -16.28 -3.01 3.52
C GLN A 127 -17.20 -2.57 2.38
N THR A 128 -18.17 -1.74 2.72
CA THR A 128 -19.08 -1.14 1.74
C THR A 128 -18.45 0.16 1.23
N PHE A 129 -18.25 0.24 -0.07
CA PHE A 129 -17.83 1.44 -0.76
C PHE A 129 -19.05 2.06 -1.44
N GLN A 130 -19.23 3.33 -1.26
CA GLN A 130 -20.28 4.08 -1.93
C GLN A 130 -19.69 4.69 -3.19
N ALA A 131 -20.20 4.25 -4.34
CA ALA A 131 -19.87 4.89 -5.60
C ALA A 131 -20.61 6.23 -5.72
N PRO A 132 -20.05 7.18 -6.45
CA PRO A 132 -20.79 8.38 -6.85
C PRO A 132 -22.07 7.98 -7.58
N GLY A 133 -23.18 8.63 -7.22
CA GLY A 133 -24.53 8.23 -7.72
C GLY A 133 -25.27 7.26 -6.81
N GLY A 134 -24.72 6.92 -5.64
CA GLY A 134 -25.42 6.16 -4.58
C GLY A 134 -25.34 4.63 -4.69
N ALA A 135 -24.73 4.10 -5.76
CA ALA A 135 -24.48 2.66 -5.85
C ALA A 135 -23.47 2.24 -4.77
N THR A 136 -23.75 1.15 -4.08
CA THR A 136 -22.86 0.57 -3.09
C THR A 136 -22.23 -0.71 -3.61
N THR A 137 -20.91 -0.83 -3.46
CA THR A 137 -20.18 -2.06 -3.76
C THR A 137 -19.56 -2.59 -2.48
N LYS A 138 -19.79 -3.86 -2.17
CA LYS A 138 -19.09 -4.54 -1.09
C LYS A 138 -17.80 -5.13 -1.64
N LYS A 139 -16.68 -4.85 -0.95
CA LYS A 139 -15.39 -5.45 -1.26
C LYS A 139 -14.86 -6.16 -0.02
N SER A 140 -14.27 -7.32 -0.25
CA SER A 140 -13.51 -8.02 0.76
C SER A 140 -12.09 -7.50 0.79
N LEU A 141 -11.58 -7.20 1.96
CA LEU A 141 -10.22 -6.69 2.15
C LEU A 141 -9.61 -7.22 3.44
N TYR A 142 -8.29 -7.24 3.46
CA TYR A 142 -7.47 -7.62 4.59
C TYR A 142 -6.82 -6.37 5.19
N LYS A 143 -6.94 -6.24 6.52
CA LYS A 143 -6.38 -5.12 7.29
C LYS A 143 -5.24 -5.64 8.15
N PHE A 144 -4.03 -5.27 7.77
CA PHE A 144 -2.80 -5.61 8.51
C PHE A 144 -2.47 -4.45 9.42
N TYR A 145 -2.49 -4.68 10.73
CA TYR A 145 -2.02 -3.67 11.67
C TYR A 145 -0.56 -3.33 11.39
N TYR A 146 -0.17 -2.07 11.57
CA TYR A 146 1.19 -1.59 11.31
C TYR A 146 2.29 -2.44 11.99
N HIS A 147 1.96 -3.15 13.07
CA HIS A 147 2.87 -4.07 13.76
C HIS A 147 3.36 -5.25 12.92
N TYR A 148 2.61 -5.64 11.90
CA TYR A 148 2.99 -6.73 10.99
C TYR A 148 3.88 -6.27 9.85
N GLY A 149 3.96 -4.95 9.66
CA GLY A 149 4.82 -4.32 8.67
C GLY A 149 6.07 -3.71 9.28
N TYR A 150 6.70 -2.86 8.52
CA TYR A 150 7.83 -2.06 8.98
C TYR A 150 7.50 -0.56 8.88
N PRO A 151 8.05 0.27 9.78
CA PRO A 151 7.90 1.71 9.66
C PRO A 151 8.68 2.18 8.43
N LEU A 152 7.96 2.78 7.47
CA LEU A 152 8.54 3.26 6.22
C LEU A 152 9.12 4.66 6.39
N GLY A 153 8.37 5.56 7.03
CA GLY A 153 8.80 6.93 7.18
C GLY A 153 7.87 7.77 8.06
N ASP A 154 8.33 8.96 8.38
CA ASP A 154 7.60 9.98 9.13
C ASP A 154 7.52 11.26 8.31
N ALA A 155 6.41 11.99 8.40
CA ALA A 155 6.29 13.29 7.76
C ALA A 155 7.23 14.30 8.42
N LEU A 156 8.07 14.95 7.61
CA LEU A 156 8.86 16.11 7.99
C LEU A 156 8.07 17.41 7.74
N GLU A 157 7.29 17.41 6.68
CA GLU A 157 6.36 18.47 6.32
C GLU A 157 5.04 17.80 5.97
N GLU A 158 3.96 18.21 6.62
CA GLU A 158 2.62 17.69 6.32
C GLU A 158 2.19 18.10 4.90
N PRO A 159 1.55 17.21 4.13
CA PRO A 159 0.99 17.56 2.83
C PRO A 159 -0.23 18.46 2.99
N GLY A 160 -0.50 19.30 1.99
CA GLY A 160 -1.79 19.95 1.82
C GLY A 160 -2.85 18.97 1.34
N LEU A 161 -4.10 19.21 1.67
CA LEU A 161 -5.24 18.46 1.15
C LEU A 161 -5.93 19.28 0.06
N ILE A 162 -5.91 18.78 -1.17
CA ILE A 162 -6.53 19.45 -2.31
C ILE A 162 -7.71 18.65 -2.82
N ALA A 163 -8.87 19.33 -2.91
CA ALA A 163 -10.05 18.78 -3.52
C ALA A 163 -9.95 18.90 -5.06
N LYS A 164 -10.18 17.78 -5.73
CA LYS A 164 -10.29 17.70 -7.20
C LYS A 164 -11.59 16.98 -7.58
N SER A 165 -11.90 16.99 -8.86
CA SER A 165 -13.00 16.21 -9.39
C SER A 165 -12.62 15.64 -10.75
N ILE A 166 -13.13 14.45 -11.04
CA ILE A 166 -13.15 13.85 -12.37
C ILE A 166 -14.60 13.71 -12.82
N THR A 167 -14.80 13.83 -14.12
CA THR A 167 -16.12 13.56 -14.71
C THR A 167 -16.08 12.17 -15.34
N ASP A 168 -17.00 11.30 -14.93
CA ASP A 168 -17.11 9.96 -15.50
C ASP A 168 -17.73 9.98 -16.91
N LYS A 169 -17.81 8.79 -17.55
CA LYS A 169 -18.36 8.61 -18.90
C LYS A 169 -19.84 9.03 -19.01
N ASN A 170 -20.55 9.10 -17.89
CA ASN A 170 -21.97 9.44 -17.84
C ASN A 170 -22.19 10.92 -17.43
N GLY A 171 -21.11 11.69 -17.27
CA GLY A 171 -21.17 13.09 -16.90
C GLY A 171 -21.29 13.34 -15.39
N HIS A 172 -21.14 12.31 -14.54
CA HIS A 172 -21.17 12.53 -13.08
C HIS A 172 -19.82 13.12 -12.62
N ILE A 173 -19.92 14.14 -11.77
CA ILE A 173 -18.76 14.77 -11.13
C ILE A 173 -18.41 13.96 -9.88
N LEU A 174 -17.20 13.42 -9.83
CA LEU A 174 -16.67 12.60 -8.74
C LEU A 174 -15.64 13.41 -7.99
N PRO A 175 -16.00 14.06 -6.87
CA PRO A 175 -15.05 14.78 -6.05
C PRO A 175 -14.15 13.79 -5.29
N TYR A 176 -12.87 14.10 -5.20
CA TYR A 176 -11.90 13.37 -4.39
C TYR A 176 -10.89 14.33 -3.77
N VAL A 177 -10.22 13.87 -2.74
CA VAL A 177 -9.15 14.62 -2.07
C VAL A 177 -7.86 13.85 -2.24
N HIS A 178 -6.77 14.55 -2.53
CA HIS A 178 -5.44 13.97 -2.59
C HIS A 178 -4.43 14.82 -1.83
N PHE A 179 -3.29 14.22 -1.51
CA PHE A 179 -2.16 14.95 -0.94
C PHE A 179 -1.45 15.80 -2.00
N GLU A 180 -1.02 16.99 -1.62
CA GLU A 180 -0.16 17.83 -2.44
C GLU A 180 1.00 18.39 -1.61
N GLY A 181 2.22 18.29 -2.15
CA GLY A 181 3.43 18.65 -1.42
C GLY A 181 3.71 17.67 -0.28
N GLY A 182 4.24 18.22 0.81
CA GLY A 182 4.73 17.44 1.94
C GLY A 182 6.10 16.83 1.70
N LYS A 183 6.76 16.42 2.76
CA LYS A 183 8.02 15.67 2.73
C LYS A 183 7.98 14.57 3.76
N MET A 184 8.55 13.42 3.42
CA MET A 184 8.70 12.28 4.31
C MET A 184 10.17 11.91 4.44
N SER A 185 10.63 11.64 5.67
CA SER A 185 11.91 10.98 5.91
C SER A 185 11.70 9.48 5.87
N ILE A 186 12.58 8.77 5.19
CA ILE A 186 12.58 7.30 5.21
C ILE A 186 13.32 6.86 6.48
N ARG A 187 12.75 5.91 7.22
CA ARG A 187 13.36 5.36 8.44
C ARG A 187 14.49 4.38 8.12
N ASP A 188 15.44 4.26 9.04
CA ASP A 188 16.59 3.35 8.89
C ASP A 188 16.17 1.89 8.71
N GLU A 189 15.09 1.46 9.36
CA GLU A 189 14.52 0.11 9.19
C GLU A 189 14.12 -0.16 7.75
N ALA A 190 13.45 0.81 7.11
CA ALA A 190 13.06 0.69 5.71
C ALA A 190 14.29 0.71 4.79
N LEU A 191 15.25 1.60 5.03
CA LEU A 191 16.52 1.64 4.27
C LEU A 191 17.26 0.31 4.37
N ASN A 192 17.33 -0.29 5.56
CA ASN A 192 17.97 -1.59 5.76
C ASN A 192 17.27 -2.72 4.98
N ILE A 193 15.93 -2.71 4.92
CA ILE A 193 15.17 -3.68 4.13
C ILE A 193 15.48 -3.50 2.65
N LEU A 194 15.41 -2.28 2.14
CA LEU A 194 15.70 -1.98 0.74
C LEU A 194 17.13 -2.35 0.34
N GLN A 195 18.10 -2.12 1.24
CA GLN A 195 19.50 -2.47 1.00
C GLN A 195 19.72 -4.00 0.97
N LYS A 196 19.04 -4.75 1.84
CA LYS A 196 19.09 -6.23 1.80
C LYS A 196 18.53 -6.77 0.48
N LEU A 197 17.40 -6.21 0.01
CA LEU A 197 16.81 -6.60 -1.28
C LEU A 197 17.73 -6.26 -2.46
N ALA A 198 18.36 -5.09 -2.44
CA ALA A 198 19.33 -4.71 -3.46
C ALA A 198 20.52 -5.65 -3.51
N ASN A 199 21.07 -6.05 -2.35
CA ASN A 199 22.19 -7.00 -2.26
C ASN A 199 21.79 -8.42 -2.70
N ALA A 200 20.55 -8.84 -2.49
CA ALA A 200 20.07 -10.14 -2.92
C ALA A 200 19.86 -10.23 -4.44
N LYS A 201 19.71 -9.11 -5.12
CA LYS A 201 19.50 -9.01 -6.57
C LYS A 201 20.82 -8.85 -7.34
N SER A 202 21.92 -8.53 -6.67
CA SER A 202 23.26 -8.32 -7.25
C SER A 202 23.98 -9.64 -7.46
#